data_222cec88f7af3f547c2ae634fdcd3f9c
#
_entry.id   222cec88f7af3f547c2ae634fdcd3f9c
#
_cell.length_a   1.000
_cell.length_b   1.000
_cell.length_c   1.000
_cell.angle_alpha   90.00
_cell.angle_beta   90.00
_cell.angle_gamma   90.00
#
_symmetry.space_group_name_H-M   'P 1'
#
loop_
_entity.id
_entity.type
_entity.pdbx_description
1 polymer ?
#
loop_
_entity_poly.entity_id
_entity_poly.type
_entity_poly.pdbx_seq_one_letter_code
_entity_poly.pdbx_strand_id
1 'polypeptide(L)'
;KILRNTPYYKILVKIPPLEDGSADYTECELRLRTAYYTELLNTAKHDFSEMQSKQLSEMISREIDCLNIINAYRMKAFFGYSSEEIKKRQIRIKTGTGSVKRLDKYYELESPEDMLEWVKRSKYSKGCKQTSEYIESIVRSSQFAYLSHILAQSTAAPVSLYAFMKLCSTEALNIVHIICLLYTS
;
A
#
# COMPACT_ATOMS: atom_id res chain seq x y z
N LYS A 1 -1.63 -9.94 26.82
CA LYS A 1 -2.36 -9.06 27.76
C LYS A 1 -2.40 -7.60 27.26
N ILE A 2 -1.31 -7.07 26.69
CA ILE A 2 -1.17 -5.65 26.29
C ILE A 2 -2.24 -5.19 25.27
N LEU A 3 -2.57 -6.02 24.28
CA LEU A 3 -3.49 -5.65 23.20
C LEU A 3 -4.99 -5.80 23.54
N ARG A 4 -5.35 -6.40 24.68
CA ARG A 4 -6.77 -6.70 25.02
C ARG A 4 -7.71 -5.51 24.99
N ASN A 5 -7.21 -4.34 25.35
CA ASN A 5 -7.98 -3.09 25.40
C ASN A 5 -7.86 -2.24 24.12
N THR A 6 -7.32 -2.81 23.06
CA THR A 6 -7.18 -2.14 21.78
C THR A 6 -8.16 -2.71 20.73
N PRO A 7 -8.59 -1.95 19.72
CA PRO A 7 -9.43 -2.45 18.66
C PRO A 7 -8.76 -3.59 17.88
N TYR A 8 -7.43 -3.65 17.87
CA TYR A 8 -6.63 -4.66 17.18
C TYR A 8 -6.79 -6.07 17.78
N TYR A 9 -7.07 -6.19 19.08
CA TYR A 9 -7.24 -7.50 19.73
C TYR A 9 -8.36 -8.32 19.10
N LYS A 10 -9.50 -7.68 18.80
CA LYS A 10 -10.65 -8.36 18.17
C LYS A 10 -10.36 -8.89 16.77
N ILE A 11 -9.38 -8.31 16.09
CA ILE A 11 -8.93 -8.72 14.76
C ILE A 11 -7.98 -9.90 14.88
N LEU A 12 -6.97 -9.78 15.74
CA LEU A 12 -5.89 -10.76 15.89
C LEU A 12 -6.35 -12.07 16.52
N VAL A 13 -7.26 -12.02 17.49
CA VAL A 13 -7.75 -13.21 18.19
C VAL A 13 -8.52 -14.20 17.29
N LYS A 14 -8.98 -13.72 16.14
CA LYS A 14 -9.71 -14.53 15.15
C LYS A 14 -8.82 -15.25 14.15
N ILE A 15 -7.51 -14.99 14.19
CA ILE A 15 -6.55 -15.61 13.27
C ILE A 15 -6.10 -16.92 13.90
N PRO A 16 -6.32 -18.06 13.23
CA PRO A 16 -5.86 -19.35 13.73
C PRO A 16 -4.32 -19.38 13.71
N PRO A 17 -3.69 -20.10 14.66
CA PRO A 17 -2.25 -20.35 14.59
C PRO A 17 -1.92 -21.27 13.39
N LEU A 18 -0.67 -21.24 12.98
CA LEU A 18 -0.11 -22.19 12.01
C LEU A 18 -0.12 -23.62 12.58
N GLU A 19 0.14 -24.62 11.73
CA GLU A 19 0.15 -26.05 12.11
C GLU A 19 1.15 -26.36 13.24
N ASP A 20 2.24 -25.60 13.30
CA ASP A 20 3.26 -25.70 14.37
C ASP A 20 2.89 -24.95 15.66
N GLY A 21 1.70 -24.36 15.73
CA GLY A 21 1.22 -23.56 16.85
C GLY A 21 1.76 -22.12 16.90
N SER A 22 2.61 -21.71 15.95
CA SER A 22 3.12 -20.34 15.86
C SER A 22 2.08 -19.38 15.32
N ALA A 23 2.29 -18.07 15.53
CA ALA A 23 1.41 -17.04 15.00
C ALA A 23 1.67 -16.83 13.49
N ASP A 24 0.60 -16.80 12.69
CA ASP A 24 0.69 -16.39 11.29
C ASP A 24 0.85 -14.87 11.20
N TYR A 25 2.11 -14.41 11.23
CA TYR A 25 2.44 -12.99 11.14
C TYR A 25 2.01 -12.36 9.82
N THR A 26 2.02 -13.12 8.73
CA THR A 26 1.60 -12.64 7.40
C THR A 26 0.10 -12.32 7.38
N GLU A 27 -0.71 -13.24 7.91
CA GLU A 27 -2.15 -13.02 8.03
C GLU A 27 -2.46 -11.91 9.05
N CYS A 28 -1.73 -11.85 10.16
CA CYS A 28 -1.86 -10.77 11.15
C CYS A 28 -1.61 -9.40 10.50
N GLU A 29 -0.52 -9.25 9.75
CA GLU A 29 -0.19 -8.01 9.06
C GLU A 29 -1.27 -7.64 8.04
N LEU A 30 -1.71 -8.58 7.21
CA LEU A 30 -2.74 -8.35 6.20
C LEU A 30 -4.06 -7.89 6.84
N ARG A 31 -4.50 -8.54 7.91
CA ARG A 31 -5.73 -8.19 8.64
C ARG A 31 -5.64 -6.82 9.29
N LEU A 32 -4.52 -6.51 9.93
CA LEU A 32 -4.30 -5.20 10.56
C LEU A 32 -4.25 -4.09 9.52
N ARG A 33 -3.53 -4.27 8.42
CA ARG A 33 -3.48 -3.30 7.31
C ARG A 33 -4.86 -3.09 6.68
N THR A 34 -5.59 -4.18 6.44
CA THR A 34 -6.95 -4.10 5.88
C THR A 34 -7.88 -3.34 6.81
N ALA A 35 -7.84 -3.60 8.11
CA ALA A 35 -8.64 -2.89 9.10
C ALA A 35 -8.26 -1.40 9.17
N TYR A 36 -6.97 -1.07 9.18
CA TYR A 36 -6.48 0.30 9.18
C TYR A 36 -7.00 1.09 7.98
N TYR A 37 -6.82 0.56 6.75
CA TYR A 37 -7.27 1.26 5.57
C TYR A 37 -8.78 1.32 5.43
N THR A 38 -9.50 0.32 5.96
CA THR A 38 -10.98 0.36 6.03
C THR A 38 -11.45 1.51 6.90
N GLU A 39 -10.87 1.65 8.08
CA GLU A 39 -11.20 2.74 9.00
C GLU A 39 -10.85 4.11 8.41
N LEU A 40 -9.67 4.21 7.82
CA LEU A 40 -9.20 5.45 7.17
C LEU A 40 -10.14 5.89 6.03
N LEU A 41 -10.62 4.95 5.21
CA LEU A 41 -11.58 5.22 4.15
C LEU A 41 -12.98 5.59 4.70
N ASN A 42 -13.39 4.98 5.81
CA ASN A 42 -14.64 5.33 6.47
C ASN A 42 -14.56 6.76 7.03
N THR A 43 -13.49 7.10 7.74
CA THR A 43 -13.23 8.47 8.22
C THR A 43 -13.24 9.47 7.06
N ALA A 44 -12.55 9.16 5.96
CA ALA A 44 -12.55 10.01 4.77
C ALA A 44 -13.96 10.24 4.18
N LYS A 45 -14.86 9.27 4.31
CA LYS A 45 -16.24 9.39 3.80
C LYS A 45 -17.19 10.15 4.72
N HIS A 46 -17.01 10.02 6.03
CA HIS A 46 -17.99 10.51 6.99
C HIS A 46 -17.66 11.87 7.58
N ASP A 47 -16.36 12.20 7.69
CA ASP A 47 -15.91 13.35 8.45
C ASP A 47 -15.53 14.56 7.57
N PHE A 48 -15.59 14.41 6.22
CA PHE A 48 -15.17 15.45 5.29
C PHE A 48 -16.23 15.75 4.22
N SER A 49 -16.15 16.93 3.60
CA SER A 49 -17.02 17.29 2.48
C SER A 49 -16.87 16.31 1.31
N GLU A 50 -17.86 16.22 0.44
CA GLU A 50 -17.87 15.29 -0.70
C GLU A 50 -16.62 15.40 -1.57
N MET A 51 -16.18 16.63 -1.88
CA MET A 51 -14.98 16.87 -2.67
C MET A 51 -13.69 16.41 -1.94
N GLN A 52 -13.56 16.73 -0.66
CA GLN A 52 -12.43 16.30 0.17
C GLN A 52 -12.41 14.79 0.35
N SER A 53 -13.57 14.19 0.63
CA SER A 53 -13.76 12.74 0.74
C SER A 53 -13.30 12.01 -0.53
N LYS A 54 -13.68 12.53 -1.71
CA LYS A 54 -13.24 11.96 -2.98
C LYS A 54 -11.73 12.00 -3.13
N GLN A 55 -11.12 13.17 -2.89
CA GLN A 55 -9.67 13.35 -3.00
C GLN A 55 -8.90 12.45 -2.02
N LEU A 56 -9.31 12.42 -0.74
CA LEU A 56 -8.71 11.57 0.28
C LEU A 56 -8.85 10.08 -0.08
N SER A 57 -10.04 9.66 -0.53
CA SER A 57 -10.29 8.28 -0.93
C SER A 57 -9.44 7.86 -2.14
N GLU A 58 -9.19 8.76 -3.10
CA GLU A 58 -8.31 8.51 -4.23
C GLU A 58 -6.84 8.35 -3.78
N MET A 59 -6.36 9.20 -2.87
CA MET A 59 -5.01 9.13 -2.32
C MET A 59 -4.79 7.83 -1.54
N ILE A 60 -5.72 7.48 -0.66
CA ILE A 60 -5.68 6.25 0.13
C ILE A 60 -5.75 5.02 -0.79
N SER A 61 -6.64 5.02 -1.78
CA SER A 61 -6.75 3.92 -2.75
C SER A 61 -5.48 3.74 -3.56
N ARG A 62 -4.82 4.84 -3.96
CA ARG A 62 -3.53 4.78 -4.66
C ARG A 62 -2.43 4.20 -3.77
N GLU A 63 -2.41 4.55 -2.50
CA GLU A 63 -1.46 3.98 -1.53
C GLU A 63 -1.63 2.47 -1.39
N ILE A 64 -2.87 2.00 -1.25
CA ILE A 64 -3.20 0.57 -1.22
C ILE A 64 -2.74 -0.12 -2.51
N ASP A 65 -3.02 0.47 -3.66
CA ASP A 65 -2.60 -0.07 -4.95
C ASP A 65 -1.07 -0.20 -5.03
N CYS A 66 -0.31 0.83 -4.60
CA CYS A 66 1.15 0.80 -4.58
C CYS A 66 1.70 -0.32 -3.68
N LEU A 67 1.14 -0.49 -2.49
CA LEU A 67 1.51 -1.58 -1.58
C LEU A 67 1.22 -2.95 -2.19
N ASN A 68 0.05 -3.12 -2.77
CA ASN A 68 -0.35 -4.37 -3.41
C ASN A 68 0.52 -4.70 -4.64
N ILE A 69 0.90 -3.71 -5.45
CA ILE A 69 1.78 -3.89 -6.61
C ILE A 69 3.16 -4.42 -6.16
N ILE A 70 3.77 -3.75 -5.18
CA ILE A 70 5.09 -4.17 -4.66
C ILE A 70 5.01 -5.56 -4.04
N ASN A 71 3.98 -5.82 -3.24
CA ASN A 71 3.80 -7.09 -2.56
C ASN A 71 3.57 -8.25 -3.54
N ALA A 72 2.70 -8.05 -4.54
CA ALA A 72 2.45 -9.05 -5.58
C ALA A 72 3.70 -9.38 -6.39
N TYR A 73 4.49 -8.37 -6.76
CA TYR A 73 5.76 -8.58 -7.45
C TYR A 73 6.72 -9.43 -6.61
N ARG A 74 6.88 -9.08 -5.32
CA ARG A 74 7.74 -9.84 -4.41
C ARG A 74 7.30 -11.30 -4.28
N MET A 75 6.00 -11.53 -4.14
CA MET A 75 5.43 -12.87 -4.07
C MET A 75 5.72 -13.69 -5.33
N LYS A 76 5.62 -13.06 -6.50
CA LYS A 76 5.91 -13.71 -7.78
C LYS A 76 7.41 -13.96 -7.96
N ALA A 77 8.23 -12.92 -7.77
CA ALA A 77 9.66 -12.94 -8.09
C ALA A 77 10.49 -13.79 -7.12
N PHE A 78 10.17 -13.77 -5.82
CA PHE A 78 11.01 -14.42 -4.80
C PHE A 78 10.40 -15.70 -4.25
N PHE A 79 9.07 -15.87 -4.34
CA PHE A 79 8.39 -17.03 -3.74
C PHE A 79 7.63 -17.88 -4.76
N GLY A 80 7.55 -17.47 -6.02
CA GLY A 80 6.88 -18.22 -7.09
C GLY A 80 5.39 -18.45 -6.87
N TYR A 81 4.71 -17.59 -6.10
CA TYR A 81 3.30 -17.75 -5.78
C TYR A 81 2.43 -17.68 -7.03
N SER A 82 1.39 -18.50 -7.06
CA SER A 82 0.36 -18.48 -8.09
C SER A 82 -0.48 -17.21 -8.01
N SER A 83 -1.15 -16.85 -9.10
CA SER A 83 -2.05 -15.70 -9.16
C SER A 83 -3.16 -15.75 -8.10
N GLU A 84 -3.68 -16.96 -7.79
CA GLU A 84 -4.69 -17.14 -6.77
C GLU A 84 -4.16 -16.88 -5.34
N GLU A 85 -2.96 -17.34 -5.04
CA GLU A 85 -2.30 -17.09 -3.76
C GLU A 85 -1.96 -15.62 -3.59
N ILE A 86 -1.46 -14.96 -4.66
CA ILE A 86 -1.20 -13.53 -4.68
C ILE A 86 -2.49 -12.75 -4.37
N LYS A 87 -3.59 -13.05 -5.07
CA LYS A 87 -4.89 -12.38 -4.87
C LYS A 87 -5.41 -12.50 -3.44
N LYS A 88 -5.22 -13.65 -2.80
CA LYS A 88 -5.66 -13.89 -1.40
C LYS A 88 -4.89 -13.04 -0.39
N ARG A 89 -3.64 -12.69 -0.67
CA ARG A 89 -2.72 -11.98 0.24
C ARG A 89 -2.63 -10.48 -0.04
N GLN A 90 -3.59 -9.90 -0.77
CA GLN A 90 -3.65 -8.46 -1.06
C GLN A 90 -4.66 -7.74 -0.17
N ILE A 91 -4.40 -6.47 0.08
CA ILE A 91 -5.37 -5.60 0.76
C ILE A 91 -6.54 -5.36 -0.20
N ARG A 92 -7.69 -5.94 0.08
CA ARG A 92 -8.90 -5.86 -0.75
C ARG A 92 -10.03 -5.16 0.02
N ILE A 93 -10.19 -3.88 -0.22
CA ILE A 93 -11.25 -3.07 0.39
C ILE A 93 -12.21 -2.64 -0.72
N LYS A 94 -13.50 -2.83 -0.52
CA LYS A 94 -14.55 -2.34 -1.42
C LYS A 94 -14.62 -0.81 -1.30
N THR A 95 -13.81 -0.12 -2.09
CA THR A 95 -13.95 1.32 -2.27
C THR A 95 -14.95 1.59 -3.39
N GLY A 96 -15.78 2.61 -3.26
CA GLY A 96 -16.75 2.98 -4.30
C GLY A 96 -16.13 3.33 -5.66
N THR A 97 -14.80 3.41 -5.72
CA THR A 97 -14.00 3.75 -6.91
C THR A 97 -13.57 2.52 -7.75
N GLY A 98 -14.04 1.31 -7.42
CA GLY A 98 -13.79 0.10 -8.22
C GLY A 98 -12.35 -0.43 -8.19
N SER A 99 -11.54 -0.04 -7.18
CA SER A 99 -10.11 -0.36 -7.11
C SER A 99 -9.79 -1.86 -7.02
N VAL A 100 -10.69 -2.66 -6.46
CA VAL A 100 -10.48 -4.11 -6.25
C VAL A 100 -10.23 -4.86 -7.56
N LYS A 101 -10.84 -4.45 -8.66
CA LYS A 101 -10.71 -5.12 -9.98
C LYS A 101 -9.56 -4.58 -10.84
N ARG A 102 -9.00 -3.41 -10.51
CA ARG A 102 -7.97 -2.76 -11.35
C ARG A 102 -6.67 -3.54 -11.42
N LEU A 103 -6.29 -4.19 -10.34
CA LEU A 103 -5.04 -4.95 -10.25
C LEU A 103 -5.22 -6.46 -10.55
N ASP A 104 -6.44 -6.93 -10.78
CA ASP A 104 -6.67 -8.36 -11.06
C ASP A 104 -5.87 -8.83 -12.29
N LYS A 105 -5.84 -8.04 -13.36
CA LYS A 105 -5.02 -8.31 -14.56
C LYS A 105 -3.51 -8.31 -14.27
N TYR A 106 -3.06 -7.44 -13.35
CA TYR A 106 -1.67 -7.39 -12.92
C TYR A 106 -1.26 -8.66 -12.16
N TYR A 107 -2.13 -9.18 -11.32
CA TYR A 107 -1.88 -10.42 -10.57
C TYR A 107 -1.87 -11.68 -11.46
N GLU A 108 -2.50 -11.61 -12.63
CA GLU A 108 -2.59 -12.70 -13.62
C GLU A 108 -1.37 -12.78 -14.54
N LEU A 109 -0.48 -11.80 -14.51
CA LEU A 109 0.75 -11.81 -15.31
C LEU A 109 1.64 -12.99 -14.92
N GLU A 110 2.22 -13.63 -15.95
CA GLU A 110 2.94 -14.89 -15.77
C GLU A 110 4.33 -14.72 -15.17
N SER A 111 5.02 -13.65 -15.56
CA SER A 111 6.41 -13.40 -15.14
C SER A 111 6.59 -12.11 -14.33
N PRO A 112 7.64 -12.01 -13.50
CA PRO A 112 8.03 -10.76 -12.86
C PRO A 112 8.38 -9.65 -13.86
N GLU A 113 8.94 -10.02 -15.01
CA GLU A 113 9.31 -9.11 -16.09
C GLU A 113 8.06 -8.45 -16.69
N ASP A 114 6.99 -9.23 -16.95
CA ASP A 114 5.71 -8.71 -17.43
C ASP A 114 5.08 -7.77 -16.40
N MET A 115 5.19 -8.12 -15.11
CA MET A 115 4.71 -7.26 -14.03
C MET A 115 5.45 -5.92 -13.99
N LEU A 116 6.78 -5.93 -14.17
CA LEU A 116 7.59 -4.72 -14.24
C LEU A 116 7.21 -3.85 -15.44
N GLU A 117 7.08 -4.45 -16.62
CA GLU A 117 6.67 -3.74 -17.84
C GLU A 117 5.26 -3.16 -17.72
N TRP A 118 4.34 -3.88 -17.11
CA TRP A 118 3.01 -3.37 -16.82
C TRP A 118 3.06 -2.12 -15.93
N VAL A 119 3.88 -2.14 -14.87
CA VAL A 119 4.05 -0.97 -13.99
C VAL A 119 4.64 0.20 -14.76
N LYS A 120 5.69 -0.01 -15.56
CA LYS A 120 6.32 1.05 -16.38
C LYS A 120 5.33 1.75 -17.31
N ARG A 121 4.33 1.04 -17.85
CA ARG A 121 3.29 1.57 -18.75
C ARG A 121 2.07 2.13 -18.00
N SER A 122 1.97 1.92 -16.72
CA SER A 122 0.81 2.29 -15.90
C SER A 122 0.94 3.69 -15.31
N LYS A 123 -0.15 4.16 -14.67
CA LYS A 123 -0.14 5.40 -13.88
C LYS A 123 0.80 5.34 -12.66
N TYR A 124 1.26 4.15 -12.25
CA TYR A 124 2.12 3.94 -11.08
C TYR A 124 3.61 4.16 -11.38
N SER A 125 3.97 4.52 -12.60
CA SER A 125 5.31 5.00 -12.99
C SER A 125 5.35 6.48 -13.33
N LYS A 126 4.19 7.17 -13.41
CA LYS A 126 4.13 8.58 -13.80
C LYS A 126 4.86 9.47 -12.78
N GLY A 127 5.66 10.41 -13.29
CA GLY A 127 6.45 11.33 -12.46
C GLY A 127 7.76 10.73 -11.93
N CYS A 128 8.06 9.47 -12.24
CA CYS A 128 9.36 8.89 -11.96
C CYS A 128 10.40 9.48 -12.92
N LYS A 129 11.41 10.17 -12.37
CA LYS A 129 12.50 10.78 -13.16
C LYS A 129 13.63 9.81 -13.45
N GLN A 130 13.67 8.65 -12.79
CA GLN A 130 14.73 7.66 -12.91
C GLN A 130 14.26 6.46 -13.73
N THR A 131 15.08 6.06 -14.69
CA THR A 131 15.01 4.74 -15.32
C THR A 131 15.50 3.69 -14.33
N SER A 132 14.68 3.35 -13.36
CA SER A 132 14.99 2.29 -12.41
C SER A 132 14.51 0.95 -12.96
N GLU A 133 15.30 -0.10 -12.77
CA GLU A 133 14.91 -1.48 -13.03
C GLU A 133 14.17 -2.12 -11.85
N TYR A 134 14.17 -1.44 -10.70
CA TYR A 134 13.54 -1.94 -9.48
C TYR A 134 12.12 -1.40 -9.34
N ILE A 135 11.15 -2.30 -9.34
CA ILE A 135 9.72 -1.96 -9.25
C ILE A 135 9.39 -1.08 -8.04
N GLU A 136 10.01 -1.36 -6.90
CA GLU A 136 9.81 -0.58 -5.67
C GLU A 136 10.24 0.87 -5.83
N SER A 137 11.37 1.10 -6.46
CA SER A 137 11.89 2.43 -6.74
C SER A 137 10.93 3.20 -7.67
N ILE A 138 10.44 2.55 -8.74
CA ILE A 138 9.49 3.15 -9.68
C ILE A 138 8.21 3.54 -8.97
N VAL A 139 7.59 2.60 -8.24
CA VAL A 139 6.29 2.82 -7.59
C VAL A 139 6.40 3.86 -6.48
N ARG A 140 7.44 3.80 -5.64
CA ARG A 140 7.67 4.76 -4.54
C ARG A 140 7.96 6.17 -5.08
N SER A 141 8.81 6.31 -6.11
CA SER A 141 9.10 7.60 -6.73
C SER A 141 7.85 8.20 -7.38
N SER A 142 7.02 7.39 -8.03
CA SER A 142 5.75 7.83 -8.60
C SER A 142 4.75 8.25 -7.52
N GLN A 143 4.72 7.54 -6.39
CA GLN A 143 3.86 7.90 -5.25
C GLN A 143 4.33 9.21 -4.62
N PHE A 144 5.64 9.39 -4.44
CA PHE A 144 6.22 10.64 -3.95
C PHE A 144 5.87 11.84 -4.86
N ALA A 145 6.07 11.69 -6.17
CA ALA A 145 5.73 12.73 -7.15
C ALA A 145 4.24 13.08 -7.12
N TYR A 146 3.37 12.08 -7.02
CA TYR A 146 1.93 12.27 -6.91
C TYR A 146 1.55 13.06 -5.64
N LEU A 147 2.07 12.68 -4.48
CA LEU A 147 1.78 13.35 -3.21
C LEU A 147 2.33 14.78 -3.19
N SER A 148 3.53 15.01 -3.73
CA SER A 148 4.13 16.35 -3.86
C SER A 148 3.29 17.25 -4.75
N HIS A 149 2.76 16.71 -5.84
CA HIS A 149 1.85 17.45 -6.72
C HIS A 149 0.54 17.83 -6.01
N ILE A 150 -0.07 16.88 -5.28
CA ILE A 150 -1.27 17.17 -4.48
C ILE A 150 -0.98 18.24 -3.43
N LEU A 151 0.12 18.14 -2.69
CA LEU A 151 0.50 19.13 -1.67
C LEU A 151 0.68 20.52 -2.26
N ALA A 152 1.26 20.63 -3.45
CA ALA A 152 1.49 21.92 -4.12
C ALA A 152 0.21 22.55 -4.68
N GLN A 153 -0.81 21.78 -5.01
CA GLN A 153 -2.01 22.27 -5.71
C GLN A 153 -3.28 22.29 -4.86
N SER A 154 -3.35 21.51 -3.79
CA SER A 154 -4.57 21.42 -2.99
C SER A 154 -4.72 22.64 -2.07
N THR A 155 -5.89 23.23 -2.10
CA THR A 155 -6.32 24.27 -1.14
C THR A 155 -7.10 23.69 0.04
N ALA A 156 -7.40 22.40 0.01
CA ALA A 156 -8.15 21.71 1.05
C ALA A 156 -7.21 21.23 2.15
N ALA A 157 -7.28 21.83 3.34
CA ALA A 157 -6.38 21.54 4.46
C ALA A 157 -6.26 20.04 4.80
N PRO A 158 -7.34 19.22 4.87
CA PRO A 158 -7.22 17.79 5.18
C PRO A 158 -6.44 17.02 4.13
N VAL A 159 -6.62 17.37 2.85
CA VAL A 159 -5.95 16.73 1.71
C VAL A 159 -4.44 17.06 1.73
N SER A 160 -4.10 18.34 1.93
CA SER A 160 -2.72 18.80 2.04
C SER A 160 -2.03 18.19 3.26
N LEU A 161 -2.72 18.13 4.40
CA LEU A 161 -2.18 17.52 5.63
C LEU A 161 -1.89 16.02 5.43
N TYR A 162 -2.81 15.28 4.82
CA TYR A 162 -2.59 13.87 4.54
C TYR A 162 -1.40 13.66 3.60
N ALA A 163 -1.29 14.44 2.52
CA ALA A 163 -0.15 14.39 1.60
C ALA A 163 1.17 14.68 2.31
N PHE A 164 1.21 15.74 3.13
CA PHE A 164 2.38 16.13 3.91
C PHE A 164 2.81 15.02 4.88
N MET A 165 1.89 14.47 5.67
CA MET A 165 2.19 13.38 6.60
C MET A 165 2.78 12.16 5.91
N LYS A 166 2.28 11.80 4.72
CA LYS A 166 2.80 10.68 3.93
C LYS A 166 4.18 10.95 3.35
N LEU A 167 4.45 12.19 2.92
CA LEU A 167 5.79 12.59 2.49
C LEU A 167 6.79 12.52 3.64
N CYS A 168 6.46 13.08 4.81
CA CYS A 168 7.30 12.98 6.01
C CYS A 168 7.57 11.52 6.42
N SER A 169 6.54 10.65 6.34
CA SER A 169 6.71 9.21 6.62
C SER A 169 7.70 8.55 5.64
N THR A 170 7.65 8.95 4.37
CA THR A 170 8.59 8.45 3.34
C THR A 170 10.03 8.90 3.63
N GLU A 171 10.21 10.17 4.00
CA GLU A 171 11.53 10.70 4.38
C GLU A 171 12.09 9.99 5.62
N ALA A 172 11.28 9.80 6.65
CA ALA A 172 11.69 9.09 7.86
C ALA A 172 12.14 7.66 7.54
N LEU A 173 11.41 6.93 6.70
CA LEU A 173 11.79 5.59 6.26
C LEU A 173 13.11 5.60 5.46
N ASN A 174 13.33 6.58 4.59
CA ASN A 174 14.56 6.72 3.84
C ASN A 174 15.76 6.96 4.78
N ILE A 175 15.61 7.81 5.79
CA ILE A 175 16.64 8.07 6.81
C ILE A 175 16.96 6.77 7.57
N VAL A 176 15.95 6.02 8.00
CA VAL A 176 16.14 4.73 8.69
C VAL A 176 16.92 3.76 7.79
N HIS A 177 16.58 3.64 6.50
CA HIS A 177 17.27 2.77 5.57
C HIS A 177 18.76 3.18 5.40
N ILE A 178 19.05 4.49 5.27
CA ILE A 178 20.43 5.00 5.17
C ILE A 178 21.22 4.65 6.44
N ILE A 179 20.62 4.91 7.60
CA ILE A 179 21.26 4.58 8.88
C ILE A 179 21.55 3.09 8.97
N CYS A 180 20.56 2.24 8.67
CA CYS A 180 20.76 0.78 8.69
C CYS A 180 21.90 0.35 7.78
N LEU A 181 21.98 0.89 6.55
CA LEU A 181 23.06 0.58 5.60
C LEU A 181 24.44 1.00 6.12
N LEU A 182 24.54 2.17 6.77
CA LEU A 182 25.80 2.68 7.33
C LEU A 182 26.31 1.86 8.53
N TYR A 183 25.41 1.23 9.29
CA TYR A 183 25.79 0.42 10.46
C TYR A 183 25.94 -1.07 10.17
N THR A 184 25.56 -1.54 8.99
CA THR A 184 25.68 -2.95 8.57
C THR A 184 26.80 -3.20 7.55
N SER A 185 27.47 -2.16 7.12
CA SER A 185 28.69 -2.20 6.27
C SER A 185 29.94 -2.13 7.16
#